data_6827239ffb81d181ba5cddb1862e39b1
#
_entry.id   6827239ffb81d181ba5cddb1862e39b1
#
_cell.length_a   1.000
_cell.length_b   1.000
_cell.length_c   1.000
_cell.angle_alpha   90.00
_cell.angle_beta   90.00
_cell.angle_gamma   90.00
#
_symmetry.space_group_name_H-M   'P 1'
#
loop_
_entity.id
_entity.type
_entity.pdbx_description
1 polymer ?
#
loop_
_entity_poly.entity_id
_entity_poly.type
_entity_poly.pdbx_seq_one_letter_code
_entity_poly.pdbx_strand_id
1 'polypeptide(L)'
;MDRRTLAQAIATLGLSEAHSLWAAGREPETLLLKRNGWMPNNERLPVLLYRSVLAPGTPDPAAALEMLLTKNAWQPQWRNGVYPFHHYHSTAHEVLGFARGEAKLLLGGEAPLGQELTVRAGDVAVLPCGTGHCRVSATSDFLVIGAYALNQNWDLCRAAPDAAATERMRTLPFPNQDPVAGLKGPLTRLWR
;
A
#
# COMPACT_ATOMS: atom_id res chain seq x y z
N MET A 1 -7.83 -41.24 -7.22
CA MET A 1 -7.60 -39.81 -7.02
C MET A 1 -6.83 -39.32 -8.24
N ASP A 2 -7.39 -38.45 -9.05
CA ASP A 2 -6.81 -38.01 -10.32
C ASP A 2 -5.62 -37.06 -10.06
N ARG A 3 -4.56 -37.17 -10.86
CA ARG A 3 -3.35 -36.31 -10.76
C ARG A 3 -3.68 -34.80 -10.84
N ARG A 4 -4.76 -34.43 -11.52
CA ARG A 4 -5.26 -33.05 -11.60
C ARG A 4 -5.80 -32.54 -10.26
N THR A 5 -6.53 -33.39 -9.53
CA THR A 5 -7.09 -33.08 -8.21
C THR A 5 -6.00 -32.89 -7.16
N LEU A 6 -4.91 -33.68 -7.24
CA LEU A 6 -3.78 -33.58 -6.34
C LEU A 6 -2.96 -32.28 -6.60
N ALA A 7 -2.74 -31.93 -7.87
CA ALA A 7 -2.02 -30.70 -8.24
C ALA A 7 -2.79 -29.43 -7.83
N GLN A 8 -4.13 -29.43 -7.96
CA GLN A 8 -4.99 -28.34 -7.49
C GLN A 8 -5.00 -28.22 -5.96
N ALA A 9 -5.01 -29.33 -5.23
CA ALA A 9 -4.96 -29.34 -3.77
C ALA A 9 -3.62 -28.81 -3.25
N ILE A 10 -2.48 -29.17 -3.90
CA ILE A 10 -1.16 -28.69 -3.51
C ILE A 10 -1.01 -27.18 -3.82
N ALA A 11 -1.53 -26.71 -4.95
CA ALA A 11 -1.54 -25.28 -5.28
C ALA A 11 -2.37 -24.46 -4.29
N THR A 12 -3.51 -24.99 -3.85
CA THR A 12 -4.42 -24.33 -2.89
C THR A 12 -3.81 -24.30 -1.47
N LEU A 13 -3.12 -25.36 -1.06
CA LEU A 13 -2.43 -25.42 0.24
C LEU A 13 -1.21 -24.48 0.27
N GLY A 14 -0.41 -24.43 -0.79
CA GLY A 14 0.75 -23.55 -0.87
C GLY A 14 0.38 -22.06 -0.84
N LEU A 15 -0.73 -21.66 -1.46
CA LEU A 15 -1.26 -20.30 -1.41
C LEU A 15 -1.82 -19.93 -0.03
N SER A 16 -2.47 -20.88 0.67
CA SER A 16 -2.99 -20.68 2.02
C SER A 16 -1.88 -20.44 3.04
N GLU A 17 -0.77 -21.16 2.97
CA GLU A 17 0.36 -21.02 3.90
C GLU A 17 1.15 -19.71 3.68
N ALA A 18 1.34 -19.26 2.44
CA ALA A 18 1.98 -17.98 2.16
C ALA A 18 1.22 -16.77 2.74
N HIS A 19 -0.10 -16.86 2.85
CA HIS A 19 -0.96 -15.82 3.44
C HIS A 19 -0.98 -15.85 4.96
N SER A 20 -0.61 -16.95 5.61
CA SER A 20 -0.67 -17.11 7.06
C SER A 20 0.52 -16.51 7.82
N LEU A 21 1.64 -16.26 7.15
CA LEU A 21 2.87 -15.79 7.81
C LEU A 21 2.75 -14.36 8.36
N TRP A 22 1.93 -13.50 7.78
CA TRP A 22 1.70 -12.16 8.34
C TRP A 22 0.65 -12.14 9.46
N ALA A 23 -0.32 -13.08 9.48
CA ALA A 23 -1.46 -13.11 10.42
C ALA A 23 -1.07 -13.33 11.90
N ALA A 24 0.20 -13.62 12.22
CA ALA A 24 0.66 -13.97 13.54
C ALA A 24 1.15 -12.77 14.38
N GLY A 25 0.37 -11.68 14.45
CA GLY A 25 0.59 -10.63 15.47
C GLY A 25 1.73 -9.66 15.19
N ARG A 26 2.19 -9.53 13.94
CA ARG A 26 3.12 -8.46 13.58
C ARG A 26 2.38 -7.12 13.45
N GLU A 27 3.03 -6.06 13.94
CA GLU A 27 2.55 -4.69 13.76
C GLU A 27 3.28 -4.02 12.60
N PRO A 28 2.61 -3.17 11.80
CA PRO A 28 3.28 -2.36 10.80
C PRO A 28 4.13 -1.29 11.47
N GLU A 29 5.21 -0.90 10.82
CA GLU A 29 5.86 0.37 11.13
C GLU A 29 4.88 1.51 10.81
N THR A 30 4.84 2.54 11.65
CA THR A 30 3.91 3.67 11.47
C THR A 30 4.69 4.96 11.28
N LEU A 31 4.23 5.79 10.34
CA LEU A 31 4.82 7.09 10.07
C LEU A 31 3.73 8.14 9.97
N LEU A 32 3.67 9.06 10.95
CA LEU A 32 2.74 10.18 10.94
C LEU A 32 3.41 11.38 10.27
N LEU A 33 2.82 11.87 9.17
CA LEU A 33 3.37 12.93 8.35
C LEU A 33 2.61 14.24 8.57
N LYS A 34 3.35 15.31 8.82
CA LYS A 34 2.79 16.65 8.95
C LYS A 34 2.69 17.32 7.56
N ARG A 35 1.81 18.32 7.45
CA ARG A 35 1.77 19.18 6.28
C ARG A 35 3.17 19.71 5.94
N ASN A 36 3.52 19.66 4.66
CA ASN A 36 4.83 20.09 4.16
C ASN A 36 4.68 20.86 2.84
N GLY A 37 4.85 22.19 2.92
CA GLY A 37 4.64 23.06 1.79
C GLY A 37 3.22 22.92 1.21
N TRP A 38 3.15 22.57 -0.09
CA TRP A 38 1.88 22.35 -0.77
C TRP A 38 1.27 20.95 -0.55
N MET A 39 2.05 20.01 0.01
CA MET A 39 1.55 18.68 0.32
C MET A 39 0.73 18.70 1.61
N PRO A 40 -0.54 18.28 1.55
CA PRO A 40 -1.38 18.30 2.74
C PRO A 40 -0.94 17.26 3.76
N ASN A 41 -0.49 16.10 3.31
CA ASN A 41 -0.27 14.89 4.10
C ASN A 41 -1.50 14.53 4.96
N ASN A 42 -1.37 13.56 5.85
CA ASN A 42 -2.43 13.25 6.80
C ASN A 42 -1.87 13.28 8.23
N GLU A 43 -2.28 14.28 9.01
CA GLU A 43 -1.76 14.50 10.36
C GLU A 43 -2.47 13.63 11.42
N ARG A 44 -3.49 12.88 11.02
CA ARG A 44 -4.27 12.00 11.91
C ARG A 44 -3.99 10.52 11.67
N LEU A 45 -3.90 10.14 10.39
CA LEU A 45 -3.76 8.76 9.97
C LEU A 45 -2.29 8.50 9.60
N PRO A 46 -1.60 7.57 10.27
CA PRO A 46 -0.24 7.24 9.91
C PRO A 46 -0.19 6.45 8.59
N VAL A 47 0.89 6.62 7.84
CA VAL A 47 1.32 5.62 6.86
C VAL A 47 1.61 4.33 7.59
N LEU A 48 1.20 3.20 7.04
CA LEU A 48 1.48 1.87 7.60
C LEU A 48 2.41 1.12 6.66
N LEU A 49 3.51 0.60 7.18
CA LEU A 49 4.48 -0.18 6.42
C LEU A 49 4.56 -1.60 6.96
N TYR A 50 4.09 -2.53 6.17
CA TYR A 50 4.12 -3.96 6.44
C TYR A 50 5.36 -4.56 5.78
N ARG A 51 6.31 -5.06 6.56
CA ARG A 51 7.53 -5.67 6.05
C ARG A 51 7.35 -7.16 5.78
N SER A 52 7.87 -7.62 4.64
CA SER A 52 7.93 -9.03 4.27
C SER A 52 6.55 -9.72 4.36
N VAL A 53 5.53 -9.11 3.75
CA VAL A 53 4.18 -9.67 3.63
C VAL A 53 4.19 -10.94 2.78
N LEU A 54 4.98 -10.95 1.71
CA LEU A 54 5.23 -12.14 0.91
C LEU A 54 6.56 -12.80 1.30
N ALA A 55 6.55 -14.12 1.29
CA ALA A 55 7.77 -14.90 1.49
C ALA A 55 8.76 -14.73 0.31
N PRO A 56 10.07 -14.71 0.57
CA PRO A 56 11.05 -14.83 -0.49
C PRO A 56 10.80 -16.08 -1.35
N GLY A 57 10.93 -15.94 -2.68
CA GLY A 57 10.69 -17.05 -3.60
C GLY A 57 9.23 -17.31 -3.95
N THR A 58 8.29 -16.44 -3.56
CA THR A 58 6.91 -16.48 -4.06
C THR A 58 6.92 -16.51 -5.60
N PRO A 59 6.31 -17.51 -6.28
CA PRO A 59 6.46 -17.70 -7.73
C PRO A 59 5.98 -16.53 -8.59
N ASP A 60 4.87 -15.91 -8.24
CA ASP A 60 4.33 -14.69 -8.87
C ASP A 60 3.92 -13.69 -7.79
N PRO A 61 4.89 -12.85 -7.33
CA PRO A 61 4.61 -11.90 -6.26
C PRO A 61 3.55 -10.86 -6.63
N ALA A 62 3.45 -10.48 -7.91
CA ALA A 62 2.47 -9.52 -8.38
C ALA A 62 1.05 -10.09 -8.27
N ALA A 63 0.82 -11.29 -8.80
CA ALA A 63 -0.48 -11.96 -8.67
C ALA A 63 -0.84 -12.27 -7.20
N ALA A 64 0.14 -12.66 -6.38
CA ALA A 64 -0.07 -12.92 -4.96
C ALA A 64 -0.53 -11.66 -4.20
N LEU A 65 0.09 -10.50 -4.48
CA LEU A 65 -0.34 -9.21 -3.92
C LEU A 65 -1.74 -8.82 -4.39
N GLU A 66 -2.04 -8.95 -5.69
CA GLU A 66 -3.37 -8.64 -6.20
C GLU A 66 -4.46 -9.50 -5.55
N MET A 67 -4.21 -10.79 -5.39
CA MET A 67 -5.15 -11.69 -4.72
C MET A 67 -5.34 -11.30 -3.24
N LEU A 68 -4.26 -11.00 -2.52
CA LEU A 68 -4.31 -10.58 -1.12
C LEU A 68 -5.13 -9.28 -0.96
N LEU A 69 -4.83 -8.27 -1.77
CA LEU A 69 -5.48 -6.96 -1.71
C LEU A 69 -6.97 -7.09 -2.08
N THR A 70 -7.29 -7.82 -3.15
CA THR A 70 -8.68 -8.07 -3.57
C THR A 70 -9.48 -8.78 -2.49
N LYS A 71 -8.90 -9.83 -1.87
CA LYS A 71 -9.52 -10.56 -0.75
C LYS A 71 -9.90 -9.65 0.40
N ASN A 72 -9.10 -8.62 0.65
CA ASN A 72 -9.25 -7.68 1.74
C ASN A 72 -9.96 -6.37 1.35
N ALA A 73 -10.74 -6.39 0.26
CA ALA A 73 -11.54 -5.26 -0.24
C ALA A 73 -10.71 -4.03 -0.65
N TRP A 74 -9.49 -4.27 -1.15
CA TRP A 74 -8.70 -3.26 -1.84
C TRP A 74 -8.60 -3.63 -3.32
N GLN A 75 -8.82 -2.67 -4.21
CA GLN A 75 -8.94 -2.89 -5.64
C GLN A 75 -7.61 -2.62 -6.35
N PRO A 76 -6.84 -3.64 -6.79
CA PRO A 76 -5.70 -3.44 -7.67
C PRO A 76 -6.14 -2.79 -8.99
N GLN A 77 -5.46 -1.71 -9.39
CA GLN A 77 -5.81 -0.99 -10.61
C GLN A 77 -4.65 -0.89 -11.60
N TRP A 78 -3.42 -1.05 -11.14
CA TRP A 78 -2.26 -0.95 -12.01
C TRP A 78 -1.06 -1.75 -11.50
N ARG A 79 -0.19 -2.12 -12.45
CA ARG A 79 1.14 -2.66 -12.23
C ARG A 79 2.14 -1.70 -12.88
N ASN A 80 2.95 -0.99 -12.09
CA ASN A 80 3.92 -0.01 -12.59
C ASN A 80 4.97 0.28 -11.51
N GLY A 81 5.69 1.41 -11.61
CA GLY A 81 6.49 2.00 -10.55
C GLY A 81 5.78 3.19 -9.89
N VAL A 82 6.38 3.73 -8.84
CA VAL A 82 5.97 5.02 -8.27
C VAL A 82 6.53 6.15 -9.13
N TYR A 83 5.77 7.22 -9.34
CA TYR A 83 6.21 8.39 -10.11
C TYR A 83 7.48 9.03 -9.50
N PRO A 84 8.40 9.52 -10.34
CA PRO A 84 9.63 10.20 -9.89
C PRO A 84 9.42 11.68 -9.52
N PHE A 85 8.18 12.10 -9.34
CA PHE A 85 7.79 13.44 -8.92
C PHE A 85 6.79 13.36 -7.77
N HIS A 86 6.82 14.35 -6.89
CA HIS A 86 5.88 14.44 -5.80
C HIS A 86 4.44 14.58 -6.28
N HIS A 87 3.57 13.79 -5.72
CA HIS A 87 2.12 13.84 -5.91
C HIS A 87 1.42 13.27 -4.68
N TYR A 88 0.11 13.47 -4.62
CA TYR A 88 -0.78 12.83 -3.64
C TYR A 88 -2.14 12.54 -4.28
N HIS A 89 -2.96 11.74 -3.59
CA HIS A 89 -4.35 11.47 -3.97
C HIS A 89 -5.28 12.13 -2.97
N SER A 90 -6.30 12.89 -3.45
CA SER A 90 -7.26 13.57 -2.58
C SER A 90 -8.59 12.83 -2.42
N THR A 91 -8.79 11.76 -3.19
CA THR A 91 -10.06 11.03 -3.32
C THR A 91 -9.97 9.54 -2.98
N ALA A 92 -8.78 9.06 -2.61
CA ALA A 92 -8.57 7.65 -2.28
C ALA A 92 -7.45 7.44 -1.25
N HIS A 93 -7.59 6.41 -0.44
CA HIS A 93 -6.49 5.78 0.29
C HIS A 93 -5.81 4.77 -0.63
N GLU A 94 -4.49 4.77 -0.64
CA GLU A 94 -3.70 3.94 -1.56
C GLU A 94 -2.93 2.84 -0.83
N VAL A 95 -2.77 1.71 -1.52
CA VAL A 95 -1.84 0.65 -1.14
C VAL A 95 -0.83 0.47 -2.25
N LEU A 96 0.44 0.42 -1.88
CA LEU A 96 1.56 0.08 -2.73
C LEU A 96 2.10 -1.28 -2.30
N GLY A 97 1.84 -2.32 -3.07
CA GLY A 97 2.41 -3.65 -2.89
C GLY A 97 3.66 -3.81 -3.74
N PHE A 98 4.82 -4.00 -3.11
CA PHE A 98 6.10 -4.08 -3.81
C PHE A 98 6.36 -5.51 -4.25
N ALA A 99 6.16 -5.80 -5.54
CA ALA A 99 6.23 -7.15 -6.08
C ALA A 99 7.67 -7.57 -6.43
N ARG A 100 8.51 -6.65 -6.90
CA ARG A 100 9.91 -6.91 -7.28
C ARG A 100 10.80 -5.70 -7.03
N GLY A 101 12.09 -5.97 -6.91
CA GLY A 101 13.13 -4.96 -6.78
C GLY A 101 13.14 -4.24 -5.44
N GLU A 102 13.88 -3.13 -5.41
CA GLU A 102 14.02 -2.23 -4.28
C GLU A 102 13.90 -0.79 -4.76
N ALA A 103 13.35 0.08 -3.93
CA ALA A 103 13.32 1.52 -4.19
C ALA A 103 13.51 2.34 -2.92
N LYS A 104 13.98 3.58 -3.11
CA LYS A 104 13.91 4.66 -2.15
C LYS A 104 12.75 5.55 -2.52
N LEU A 105 11.81 5.70 -1.61
CA LEU A 105 10.68 6.61 -1.72
C LEU A 105 10.89 7.78 -0.77
N LEU A 106 10.44 8.96 -1.16
CA LEU A 106 10.36 10.13 -0.29
C LEU A 106 8.88 10.38 -0.02
N LEU A 107 8.49 10.27 1.25
CA LEU A 107 7.13 10.47 1.71
C LEU A 107 7.00 11.81 2.42
N GLY A 108 5.85 12.47 2.26
CA GLY A 108 5.51 13.68 2.98
C GLY A 108 6.14 14.96 2.44
N GLY A 109 6.82 14.92 1.28
CA GLY A 109 7.45 16.08 0.65
C GLY A 109 8.93 16.20 0.94
N GLU A 110 9.49 17.36 0.66
CA GLU A 110 10.93 17.61 0.79
C GLU A 110 11.40 17.70 2.24
N ALA A 111 12.74 17.58 2.45
CA ALA A 111 13.37 17.80 3.74
C ALA A 111 13.07 19.23 4.28
N PRO A 112 13.03 19.43 5.60
CA PRO A 112 13.37 18.46 6.66
C PRO A 112 12.18 17.59 7.11
N LEU A 113 10.97 17.80 6.64
CA LEU A 113 9.78 17.11 7.10
C LEU A 113 9.51 15.82 6.31
N GLY A 114 9.98 15.75 5.07
CA GLY A 114 9.91 14.54 4.25
C GLY A 114 10.77 13.41 4.82
N GLN A 115 10.30 12.18 4.64
CA GLN A 115 10.92 10.98 5.19
C GLN A 115 11.30 10.03 4.07
N GLU A 116 12.58 9.70 3.96
CA GLU A 116 13.04 8.68 3.02
C GLU A 116 12.75 7.28 3.57
N LEU A 117 12.17 6.45 2.72
CA LEU A 117 11.79 5.09 3.04
C LEU A 117 12.37 4.13 2.00
N THR A 118 13.15 3.13 2.43
CA THR A 118 13.54 2.02 1.56
C THR A 118 12.49 0.92 1.62
N VAL A 119 12.00 0.52 0.45
CA VAL A 119 11.03 -0.57 0.26
C VAL A 119 11.61 -1.67 -0.61
N ARG A 120 11.19 -2.91 -0.37
CA ARG A 120 11.69 -4.11 -1.05
C ARG A 120 10.56 -5.03 -1.48
N ALA A 121 10.85 -5.93 -2.41
CA ALA A 121 9.93 -7.00 -2.79
C ALA A 121 9.38 -7.72 -1.54
N GLY A 122 8.05 -7.88 -1.52
CA GLY A 122 7.31 -8.45 -0.40
C GLY A 122 6.80 -7.44 0.64
N ASP A 123 7.25 -6.18 0.64
CA ASP A 123 6.69 -5.13 1.49
C ASP A 123 5.35 -4.62 0.98
N VAL A 124 4.55 -4.01 1.86
CA VAL A 124 3.30 -3.30 1.51
C VAL A 124 3.26 -1.99 2.28
N ALA A 125 3.04 -0.88 1.59
CA ALA A 125 2.79 0.43 2.22
C ALA A 125 1.33 0.84 2.02
N VAL A 126 0.71 1.39 3.08
CA VAL A 126 -0.65 1.95 3.04
C VAL A 126 -0.56 3.44 3.31
N LEU A 127 -0.97 4.21 2.35
CA LEU A 127 -0.90 5.67 2.37
C LEU A 127 -2.30 6.25 2.57
N PRO A 128 -2.56 6.95 3.67
CA PRO A 128 -3.81 7.70 3.81
C PRO A 128 -3.90 8.79 2.74
N CYS A 129 -5.12 9.10 2.31
CA CYS A 129 -5.32 10.17 1.33
C CYS A 129 -4.63 11.46 1.78
N GLY A 130 -4.10 12.21 0.83
CA GLY A 130 -3.31 13.41 1.08
C GLY A 130 -1.81 13.17 1.26
N THR A 131 -1.37 11.92 1.44
CA THR A 131 0.06 11.59 1.64
C THR A 131 0.87 11.87 0.39
N GLY A 132 1.76 12.87 0.48
CA GLY A 132 2.70 13.17 -0.59
C GLY A 132 3.76 12.08 -0.72
N HIS A 133 4.04 11.66 -1.96
CA HIS A 133 5.06 10.65 -2.21
C HIS A 133 5.68 10.76 -3.60
N CYS A 134 6.93 10.31 -3.71
CA CYS A 134 7.62 10.13 -4.98
C CYS A 134 8.73 9.07 -4.84
N ARG A 135 9.21 8.58 -5.98
CA ARG A 135 10.36 7.70 -6.07
C ARG A 135 11.64 8.51 -6.25
N VAL A 136 12.61 8.30 -5.39
CA VAL A 136 13.97 8.87 -5.48
C VAL A 136 14.85 8.00 -6.40
N SER A 137 14.85 6.69 -6.14
CA SER A 137 15.61 5.72 -6.93
C SER A 137 14.94 4.35 -6.90
N ALA A 138 15.26 3.48 -7.85
CA ALA A 138 14.82 2.10 -7.86
C ALA A 138 15.75 1.21 -8.68
N THR A 139 15.72 -0.09 -8.42
CA THR A 139 16.31 -1.12 -9.28
C THR A 139 15.54 -1.21 -10.61
N SER A 140 16.19 -1.75 -11.64
CA SER A 140 15.59 -1.83 -13.00
C SER A 140 14.36 -2.75 -13.08
N ASP A 141 14.24 -3.71 -12.16
CA ASP A 141 13.14 -4.65 -12.07
C ASP A 141 12.02 -4.21 -11.10
N PHE A 142 12.11 -3.00 -10.53
CA PHE A 142 11.15 -2.50 -9.55
C PHE A 142 9.73 -2.52 -10.09
N LEU A 143 8.86 -3.28 -9.43
CA LEU A 143 7.45 -3.44 -9.78
C LEU A 143 6.55 -3.30 -8.57
N VAL A 144 5.53 -2.46 -8.72
CA VAL A 144 4.53 -2.14 -7.70
C VAL A 144 3.14 -2.50 -8.20
N ILE A 145 2.33 -3.03 -7.31
CA ILE A 145 0.88 -3.16 -7.46
C ILE A 145 0.24 -2.01 -6.72
N GLY A 146 -0.41 -1.11 -7.43
CA GLY A 146 -1.20 -0.03 -6.85
C GLY A 146 -2.66 -0.44 -6.69
N ALA A 147 -3.18 -0.28 -5.48
CA ALA A 147 -4.57 -0.59 -5.15
C ALA A 147 -5.19 0.53 -4.30
N TYR A 148 -6.51 0.65 -4.38
CA TYR A 148 -7.27 1.66 -3.65
C TYR A 148 -8.38 1.01 -2.86
N ALA A 149 -8.80 1.66 -1.78
CA ALA A 149 -9.90 1.17 -0.97
C ALA A 149 -11.19 1.03 -1.81
N LEU A 150 -12.01 0.05 -1.47
CA LEU A 150 -13.24 -0.25 -2.21
C LEU A 150 -14.13 1.00 -2.35
N ASN A 151 -14.65 1.23 -3.56
CA ASN A 151 -15.46 2.39 -3.94
C ASN A 151 -14.73 3.75 -3.89
N GLN A 152 -13.40 3.75 -3.88
CA GLN A 152 -12.61 4.97 -3.99
C GLN A 152 -11.89 4.99 -5.34
N ASN A 153 -11.97 6.13 -6.05
CA ASN A 153 -11.29 6.36 -7.31
C ASN A 153 -10.21 7.41 -7.09
N TRP A 154 -8.99 7.10 -7.45
CA TRP A 154 -7.87 8.01 -7.26
C TRP A 154 -7.86 9.17 -8.25
N ASP A 155 -7.35 10.29 -7.82
CA ASP A 155 -6.95 11.45 -8.61
C ASP A 155 -5.44 11.65 -8.50
N LEU A 156 -4.87 12.53 -9.33
CA LEU A 156 -3.45 12.87 -9.29
C LEU A 156 -3.29 14.36 -8.99
N CYS A 157 -2.87 14.69 -7.77
CA CYS A 157 -2.67 16.05 -7.32
C CYS A 157 -1.19 16.41 -7.26
N ARG A 158 -0.81 17.55 -7.87
CA ARG A 158 0.56 18.08 -7.91
C ARG A 158 0.63 19.56 -7.49
N ALA A 159 -0.35 20.03 -6.76
CA ALA A 159 -0.45 21.39 -6.26
C ALA A 159 -1.13 21.40 -4.88
N ALA A 160 -1.09 22.52 -4.19
CA ALA A 160 -1.81 22.66 -2.92
C ALA A 160 -3.31 22.36 -3.10
N PRO A 161 -3.94 21.65 -2.14
CA PRO A 161 -5.36 21.38 -2.22
C PRO A 161 -6.16 22.67 -2.08
N ASP A 162 -7.22 22.79 -2.87
CA ASP A 162 -8.27 23.78 -2.62
C ASP A 162 -9.16 23.37 -1.42
N ALA A 163 -10.12 24.23 -1.07
CA ALA A 163 -11.04 23.97 0.04
C ALA A 163 -11.86 22.68 -0.18
N ALA A 164 -12.30 22.43 -1.41
CA ALA A 164 -13.07 21.23 -1.74
C ALA A 164 -12.24 19.94 -1.61
N ALA A 165 -10.99 19.95 -2.11
CA ALA A 165 -10.08 18.83 -1.95
C ALA A 165 -9.73 18.58 -0.48
N THR A 166 -9.51 19.65 0.30
CA THR A 166 -9.26 19.56 1.74
C THR A 166 -10.42 18.91 2.47
N GLU A 167 -11.65 19.31 2.17
CA GLU A 167 -12.84 18.74 2.78
C GLU A 167 -13.06 17.27 2.36
N ARG A 168 -12.83 16.92 1.09
CA ARG A 168 -12.89 15.53 0.64
C ARG A 168 -11.92 14.63 1.43
N MET A 169 -10.66 15.05 1.56
CA MET A 169 -9.67 14.29 2.31
C MET A 169 -10.06 14.11 3.78
N ARG A 170 -10.67 15.13 4.37
CA ARG A 170 -11.12 15.11 5.77
C ARG A 170 -12.29 14.14 6.00
N THR A 171 -13.17 13.98 5.02
CA THR A 171 -14.43 13.23 5.12
C THR A 171 -14.39 11.88 4.38
N LEU A 172 -13.27 11.55 3.75
CA LEU A 172 -13.14 10.29 3.01
C LEU A 172 -13.39 9.10 3.95
N PRO A 173 -14.31 8.17 3.58
CA PRO A 173 -14.60 7.02 4.41
C PRO A 173 -13.38 6.13 4.64
N PHE A 174 -13.24 5.60 5.85
CA PHE A 174 -12.19 4.65 6.17
C PHE A 174 -12.49 3.27 5.58
N PRO A 175 -11.45 2.55 5.12
CA PRO A 175 -11.61 1.16 4.72
C PRO A 175 -12.03 0.29 5.91
N ASN A 176 -12.95 -0.65 5.67
CA ASN A 176 -13.43 -1.58 6.69
C ASN A 176 -12.43 -2.72 6.97
N GLN A 177 -11.43 -2.88 6.14
CA GLN A 177 -10.45 -3.95 6.19
C GLN A 177 -9.03 -3.44 6.00
N ASP A 178 -8.13 -4.02 6.74
CA ASP A 178 -6.70 -3.89 6.54
C ASP A 178 -6.29 -4.64 5.26
N PRO A 179 -5.47 -4.06 4.37
CA PRO A 179 -5.12 -4.70 3.10
C PRO A 179 -4.33 -6.00 3.26
N VAL A 180 -3.61 -6.16 4.36
CA VAL A 180 -2.76 -7.33 4.62
C VAL A 180 -3.47 -8.34 5.54
N ALA A 181 -4.07 -7.87 6.62
CA ALA A 181 -4.61 -8.71 7.70
C ALA A 181 -6.15 -8.76 7.78
N GLY A 182 -6.88 -8.09 6.89
CA GLY A 182 -8.33 -8.15 6.80
C GLY A 182 -9.07 -7.44 7.93
N LEU A 183 -10.25 -7.94 8.32
CA LEU A 183 -11.21 -7.26 9.22
C LEU A 183 -10.67 -6.87 10.60
N LYS A 184 -9.71 -7.60 11.13
CA LYS A 184 -9.11 -7.36 12.46
C LYS A 184 -7.66 -6.88 12.38
N GLY A 185 -7.23 -6.45 11.20
CA GLY A 185 -5.87 -5.99 10.99
C GLY A 185 -5.56 -4.63 11.63
N PRO A 186 -4.28 -4.29 11.75
CA PRO A 186 -3.81 -3.07 12.43
C PRO A 186 -4.45 -1.79 11.92
N LEU A 187 -4.67 -1.65 10.60
CA LEU A 187 -5.29 -0.46 10.01
C LEU A 187 -6.62 -0.12 10.69
N THR A 188 -7.49 -1.10 10.94
CA THR A 188 -8.85 -0.88 11.47
C THR A 188 -8.87 -0.31 12.89
N ARG A 189 -7.76 -0.37 13.62
CA ARG A 189 -7.60 0.26 14.94
C ARG A 189 -6.70 1.49 14.94
N LEU A 190 -5.78 1.60 13.98
CA LEU A 190 -4.84 2.72 13.86
C LEU A 190 -5.42 3.92 13.12
N TRP A 191 -6.37 3.68 12.23
CA TRP A 191 -7.08 4.72 11.49
C TRP A 191 -8.46 4.95 12.12
N ARG A 192 -8.56 6.00 12.96
CA ARG A 192 -9.77 6.38 13.70
C ARG A 192 -9.96 7.91 13.75
#